data_00bfb41261e4fda84e0d97498f2e6134
#
_entry.id   00bfb41261e4fda84e0d97498f2e6134
#
_cell.length_a   1.000
_cell.length_b   1.000
_cell.length_c   1.000
_cell.angle_alpha   90.00
_cell.angle_beta   90.00
_cell.angle_gamma   90.00
#
_symmetry.space_group_name_H-M   'P 1'
#
loop_
_entity.id
_entity.type
_entity.pdbx_description
1 polymer ?
#
loop_
_entity_poly.entity_id
_entity_poly.type
_entity_poly.pdbx_seq_one_letter_code
_entity_poly.pdbx_strand_id
1 'polypeptide(L)'
;MASRRDRGVVSGFVVSLGLSLFVMSGLAIDSGRLVAARTEAADHAENAARLAAQEITLIRLGVRTIDPLRARSVVASYFDRHDVDGTVVIDHQSVSVTVRAEQDTTLLHLVGIDSRSLSATRTASVVAG
;
A
#
# COMPACT_ATOMS: atom_id res chain seq x y z
N MET A 1 32.17 -17.69 -45.75
CA MET A 1 32.25 -18.64 -44.61
C MET A 1 32.14 -17.85 -43.31
N ALA A 2 31.02 -17.90 -42.61
CA ALA A 2 30.91 -17.31 -41.30
C ALA A 2 31.83 -18.09 -40.34
N SER A 3 32.78 -17.41 -39.74
CA SER A 3 33.76 -17.96 -38.81
C SER A 3 33.04 -18.60 -37.61
N ARG A 4 33.57 -19.71 -37.10
CA ARG A 4 33.08 -20.34 -35.85
C ARG A 4 32.98 -19.33 -34.69
N ARG A 5 33.76 -18.29 -34.70
CA ARG A 5 33.78 -17.18 -33.77
C ARG A 5 32.46 -16.35 -33.80
N ASP A 6 31.92 -16.12 -34.99
CA ASP A 6 30.72 -15.29 -35.16
C ASP A 6 29.47 -15.99 -34.63
N ARG A 7 29.41 -17.32 -34.67
CA ARG A 7 28.31 -18.11 -34.09
C ARG A 7 28.23 -18.02 -32.57
N GLY A 8 29.37 -17.98 -31.90
CA GLY A 8 29.42 -17.81 -30.43
C GLY A 8 28.96 -16.45 -29.98
N VAL A 9 29.31 -15.39 -30.71
CA VAL A 9 28.90 -14.01 -30.39
C VAL A 9 27.40 -13.83 -30.57
N VAL A 10 26.83 -14.34 -31.65
CA VAL A 10 25.36 -14.26 -31.88
C VAL A 10 24.58 -15.02 -30.80
N SER A 11 25.02 -16.24 -30.45
CA SER A 11 24.38 -17.00 -29.39
C SER A 11 24.45 -16.30 -28.02
N GLY A 12 25.61 -15.72 -27.69
CA GLY A 12 25.79 -14.94 -26.46
C GLY A 12 24.86 -13.72 -26.42
N PHE A 13 24.73 -13.03 -27.54
CA PHE A 13 23.82 -11.88 -27.65
C PHE A 13 22.34 -12.28 -27.46
N VAL A 14 21.89 -13.34 -28.13
CA VAL A 14 20.50 -13.82 -28.02
C VAL A 14 20.18 -14.25 -26.60
N VAL A 15 21.09 -14.98 -25.94
CA VAL A 15 20.90 -15.41 -24.52
C VAL A 15 20.86 -14.20 -23.61
N SER A 16 21.75 -13.23 -23.77
CA SER A 16 21.75 -12.00 -22.94
C SER A 16 20.50 -11.18 -23.16
N LEU A 17 20.01 -11.05 -24.38
CA LEU A 17 18.77 -10.36 -24.68
C LEU A 17 17.57 -11.07 -24.07
N GLY A 18 17.49 -12.39 -24.21
CA GLY A 18 16.43 -13.19 -23.60
C GLY A 18 16.40 -13.07 -22.08
N LEU A 19 17.57 -13.13 -21.43
CA LEU A 19 17.70 -12.95 -19.99
C LEU A 19 17.27 -11.55 -19.56
N SER A 20 17.67 -10.52 -20.29
CA SER A 20 17.29 -9.13 -20.00
C SER A 20 15.76 -8.93 -20.09
N LEU A 21 15.13 -9.47 -21.12
CA LEU A 21 13.67 -9.42 -21.27
C LEU A 21 12.94 -10.18 -20.14
N PHE A 22 13.49 -11.32 -19.73
CA PHE A 22 12.94 -12.08 -18.62
C PHE A 22 13.00 -11.30 -17.30
N VAL A 23 14.14 -10.69 -16.99
CA VAL A 23 14.32 -9.86 -15.79
C VAL A 23 13.39 -8.65 -15.82
N MET A 24 13.29 -7.96 -16.96
CA MET A 24 12.37 -6.82 -17.10
C MET A 24 10.90 -7.21 -16.90
N SER A 25 10.49 -8.33 -17.47
CA SER A 25 9.12 -8.84 -17.30
C SER A 25 8.81 -9.14 -15.84
N GLY A 26 9.76 -9.73 -15.14
CA GLY A 26 9.63 -10.01 -13.73
C GLY A 26 9.51 -8.78 -12.85
N LEU A 27 10.33 -7.79 -13.12
CA LEU A 27 10.28 -6.51 -12.41
C LEU A 27 8.94 -5.79 -12.64
N ALA A 28 8.38 -5.88 -13.84
CA ALA A 28 7.07 -5.31 -14.17
C ALA A 28 5.95 -5.99 -13.36
N ILE A 29 5.99 -7.32 -13.20
CA ILE A 29 5.01 -8.07 -12.41
C ILE A 29 5.10 -7.70 -10.92
N ASP A 30 6.30 -7.70 -10.35
CA ASP A 30 6.50 -7.36 -8.93
C ASP A 30 6.10 -5.90 -8.66
N SER A 31 6.40 -4.98 -9.56
CA SER A 31 5.98 -3.57 -9.46
C SER A 31 4.46 -3.44 -9.50
N GLY A 32 3.78 -4.16 -10.38
CA GLY A 32 2.32 -4.17 -10.46
C GLY A 32 1.66 -4.65 -9.17
N ARG A 33 2.19 -5.69 -8.56
CA ARG A 33 1.70 -6.20 -7.26
C ARG A 33 1.91 -5.19 -6.13
N LEU A 34 3.05 -4.53 -6.10
CA LEU A 34 3.33 -3.49 -5.10
C LEU A 34 2.34 -2.31 -5.23
N VAL A 35 2.05 -1.87 -6.44
CA VAL A 35 1.08 -0.80 -6.71
C VAL A 35 -0.31 -1.23 -6.26
N ALA A 36 -0.74 -2.45 -6.59
CA ALA A 36 -2.03 -2.99 -6.17
C ALA A 36 -2.16 -3.03 -4.65
N ALA A 37 -1.17 -3.59 -3.93
CA ALA A 37 -1.15 -3.64 -2.47
C ALA A 37 -1.17 -2.25 -1.83
N ARG A 38 -0.48 -1.27 -2.43
CA ARG A 38 -0.51 0.11 -1.94
C ARG A 38 -1.88 0.77 -2.14
N THR A 39 -2.53 0.50 -3.25
CA THR A 39 -3.88 1.01 -3.53
C THR A 39 -4.87 0.43 -2.53
N GLU A 40 -4.84 -0.87 -2.29
CA GLU A 40 -5.68 -1.56 -1.30
C GLU A 40 -5.46 -1.00 0.12
N ALA A 41 -4.20 -0.83 0.54
CA ALA A 41 -3.89 -0.21 1.83
C ALA A 41 -4.42 1.23 1.92
N ALA A 42 -4.38 2.00 0.83
CA ALA A 42 -4.91 3.35 0.77
C ALA A 42 -6.44 3.38 0.87
N ASP A 43 -7.14 2.43 0.24
CA ASP A 43 -8.59 2.29 0.30
C ASP A 43 -9.04 1.91 1.72
N HIS A 44 -8.35 0.99 2.36
CA HIS A 44 -8.61 0.66 3.76
C HIS A 44 -8.38 1.84 4.69
N ALA A 45 -7.29 2.58 4.51
CA ALA A 45 -6.99 3.78 5.30
C ALA A 45 -8.07 4.86 5.13
N GLU A 46 -8.54 5.09 3.90
CA GLU A 46 -9.58 6.06 3.60
C GLU A 46 -10.93 5.66 4.21
N ASN A 47 -11.33 4.41 4.04
CA ASN A 47 -12.59 3.91 4.60
C ASN A 47 -12.60 3.99 6.13
N ALA A 48 -11.52 3.55 6.78
CA ALA A 48 -11.40 3.63 8.24
C ALA A 48 -11.40 5.08 8.74
N ALA A 49 -10.69 5.99 8.06
CA ALA A 49 -10.66 7.40 8.42
C ALA A 49 -12.04 8.07 8.27
N ARG A 50 -12.76 7.76 7.19
CA ARG A 50 -14.13 8.28 6.97
C ARG A 50 -15.11 7.78 8.02
N LEU A 51 -15.06 6.49 8.37
CA LEU A 51 -15.91 5.92 9.43
C LEU A 51 -15.63 6.58 10.77
N ALA A 52 -14.36 6.76 11.12
CA ALA A 52 -13.97 7.39 12.37
C ALA A 52 -14.36 8.88 12.44
N ALA A 53 -14.25 9.60 11.31
CA ALA A 53 -14.64 11.01 11.23
C ALA A 53 -16.16 11.23 11.35
N GLN A 54 -16.98 10.19 11.21
CA GLN A 54 -18.42 10.25 11.40
C GLN A 54 -18.82 10.17 12.89
N GLU A 55 -17.91 9.74 13.76
CA GLU A 55 -18.13 9.68 15.22
C GLU A 55 -18.01 11.09 15.83
N ILE A 56 -19.02 11.91 15.55
CA ILE A 56 -19.05 13.32 15.95
C ILE A 56 -19.83 13.45 17.26
N THR A 57 -19.22 14.12 18.22
CA THR A 57 -19.91 14.59 19.41
C THR A 57 -20.45 16.00 19.16
N LEU A 58 -21.77 16.16 19.24
CA LEU A 58 -22.42 17.46 19.19
C LEU A 58 -22.20 18.16 20.53
N ILE A 59 -21.26 19.07 20.61
CA ILE A 59 -21.15 19.94 21.77
C ILE A 59 -22.26 21.00 21.69
N ARG A 60 -22.93 21.28 22.81
CA ARG A 60 -24.08 22.20 22.95
C ARG A 60 -23.84 23.65 22.42
N LEU A 61 -22.62 23.96 21.98
CA LEU A 61 -22.20 25.28 21.49
C LEU A 61 -22.02 25.34 19.96
N GLY A 62 -22.52 24.35 19.22
CA GLY A 62 -22.43 24.37 17.74
C GLY A 62 -21.08 23.97 17.15
N VAL A 63 -20.13 23.55 17.97
CA VAL A 63 -18.83 23.04 17.51
C VAL A 63 -18.89 21.53 17.35
N ARG A 64 -18.64 21.07 16.13
CA ARG A 64 -18.53 19.62 15.85
C ARG A 64 -17.12 19.15 16.15
N THR A 65 -17.00 18.22 17.08
CA THR A 65 -15.72 17.61 17.46
C THR A 65 -15.82 16.10 17.33
N ILE A 66 -14.76 15.46 16.88
CA ILE A 66 -14.69 14.01 16.81
C ILE A 66 -14.51 13.45 18.23
N ASP A 67 -15.31 12.43 18.57
CA ASP A 67 -15.13 11.68 19.82
C ASP A 67 -13.93 10.73 19.67
N PRO A 68 -12.80 10.98 20.36
CA PRO A 68 -11.58 10.22 20.14
C PRO A 68 -11.69 8.76 20.60
N LEU A 69 -12.51 8.47 21.60
CA LEU A 69 -12.68 7.11 22.11
C LEU A 69 -13.50 6.27 21.13
N ARG A 70 -14.61 6.82 20.65
CA ARG A 70 -15.46 6.16 19.66
C ARG A 70 -14.76 6.00 18.33
N ALA A 71 -14.08 7.03 17.85
CA ALA A 71 -13.32 6.98 16.61
C ALA A 71 -12.22 5.90 16.65
N ARG A 72 -11.48 5.77 17.76
CA ARG A 72 -10.50 4.69 17.95
C ARG A 72 -11.14 3.31 17.95
N SER A 73 -12.27 3.15 18.63
CA SER A 73 -13.00 1.89 18.68
C SER A 73 -13.50 1.46 17.30
N VAL A 74 -13.99 2.41 16.51
CA VAL A 74 -14.46 2.16 15.13
C VAL A 74 -13.32 1.72 14.24
N VAL A 75 -12.17 2.39 14.31
CA VAL A 75 -10.98 2.02 13.53
C VAL A 75 -10.45 0.64 13.93
N ALA A 76 -10.37 0.36 15.24
CA ALA A 76 -9.93 -0.95 15.72
C ALA A 76 -10.87 -2.06 15.23
N SER A 77 -12.18 -1.86 15.32
CA SER A 77 -13.16 -2.82 14.81
C SER A 77 -13.11 -2.99 13.30
N TYR A 78 -12.75 -1.94 12.56
CA TYR A 78 -12.54 -2.02 11.11
C TYR A 78 -11.31 -2.86 10.79
N PHE A 79 -10.19 -2.63 11.48
CA PHE A 79 -8.95 -3.37 11.30
C PHE A 79 -9.15 -4.87 11.59
N ASP A 80 -9.80 -5.20 12.71
CA ASP A 80 -10.09 -6.59 13.08
C ASP A 80 -10.96 -7.31 12.04
N ARG A 81 -11.97 -6.62 11.50
CA ARG A 81 -12.87 -7.21 10.50
C ARG A 81 -12.24 -7.44 9.13
N HIS A 82 -11.25 -6.64 8.79
CA HIS A 82 -10.59 -6.69 7.48
C HIS A 82 -9.19 -7.30 7.53
N ASP A 83 -8.75 -7.77 8.72
CA ASP A 83 -7.41 -8.33 8.95
C ASP A 83 -6.29 -7.36 8.47
N VAL A 84 -6.39 -6.10 8.89
CA VAL A 84 -5.53 -5.01 8.46
C VAL A 84 -4.78 -4.43 9.67
N ASP A 85 -3.48 -4.24 9.53
CA ASP A 85 -2.64 -3.59 10.51
C ASP A 85 -2.47 -2.10 10.22
N GLY A 86 -2.53 -1.29 11.28
CA GLY A 86 -2.34 0.15 11.11
C GLY A 86 -2.33 0.93 12.41
N THR A 87 -2.28 2.24 12.24
CA THR A 87 -2.31 3.21 13.34
C THR A 87 -3.31 4.33 13.04
N VAL A 88 -3.88 4.91 14.09
CA VAL A 88 -4.81 6.04 13.98
C VAL A 88 -4.33 7.20 14.84
N VAL A 89 -4.35 8.38 14.25
CA VAL A 89 -4.12 9.66 14.93
C VAL A 89 -5.39 10.48 14.82
N ILE A 90 -5.94 10.91 15.95
CA ILE A 90 -7.20 11.65 16.01
C ILE A 90 -6.91 13.03 16.57
N ASP A 91 -7.32 14.04 15.84
CA ASP A 91 -7.35 15.43 16.26
C ASP A 91 -8.83 15.89 16.41
N HIS A 92 -9.04 17.09 16.91
CA HIS A 92 -10.39 17.64 17.18
C HIS A 92 -11.32 17.62 15.96
N GLN A 93 -10.78 17.78 14.76
CA GLN A 93 -11.54 17.89 13.51
C GLN A 93 -11.09 16.95 12.40
N SER A 94 -10.07 16.13 12.65
CA SER A 94 -9.54 15.21 11.65
C SER A 94 -9.10 13.88 12.23
N VAL A 95 -9.18 12.86 11.40
CA VAL A 95 -8.69 11.52 11.70
C VAL A 95 -7.72 11.11 10.60
N SER A 96 -6.50 10.79 10.97
CA SER A 96 -5.49 10.23 10.07
C SER A 96 -5.30 8.76 10.37
N VAL A 97 -5.51 7.92 9.38
CA VAL A 97 -5.31 6.47 9.47
C VAL A 97 -4.17 6.07 8.57
N THR A 98 -3.23 5.31 9.12
CA THR A 98 -2.11 4.71 8.39
C THR A 98 -2.29 3.21 8.41
N VAL A 99 -2.40 2.61 7.23
CA VAL A 99 -2.46 1.16 7.04
C VAL A 99 -1.09 0.67 6.57
N ARG A 100 -0.63 -0.44 7.15
CA ARG A 100 0.58 -1.14 6.75
C ARG A 100 0.20 -2.42 6.03
N ALA A 101 0.90 -2.71 4.95
CA ALA A 101 0.78 -3.97 4.23
C ALA A 101 2.16 -4.52 3.94
N GLU A 102 2.29 -5.83 3.96
CA GLU A 102 3.47 -6.55 3.48
C GLU A 102 3.12 -7.24 2.18
N GLN A 103 3.98 -7.09 1.20
CA GLN A 103 3.84 -7.73 -0.10
C GLN A 103 5.06 -8.59 -0.37
N ASP A 104 4.82 -9.89 -0.53
CA ASP A 104 5.84 -10.84 -0.96
C ASP A 104 6.25 -10.56 -2.41
N THR A 105 7.55 -10.63 -2.66
CA THR A 105 8.12 -10.48 -3.98
C THR A 105 8.35 -11.86 -4.62
N THR A 106 8.11 -11.96 -5.92
CA THR A 106 8.23 -13.22 -6.64
C THR A 106 9.61 -13.37 -7.29
N LEU A 107 10.09 -12.35 -7.97
CA LEU A 107 11.36 -12.38 -8.69
C LEU A 107 12.48 -11.67 -7.94
N LEU A 108 12.17 -10.66 -7.16
CA LEU A 108 13.13 -10.03 -6.26
C LEU A 108 13.59 -10.99 -5.14
N HIS A 109 12.81 -12.01 -4.81
CA HIS A 109 13.20 -13.12 -3.93
C HIS A 109 14.49 -13.83 -4.45
N LEU A 110 14.67 -13.93 -5.77
CA LEU A 110 15.86 -14.56 -6.36
C LEU A 110 17.16 -13.78 -6.10
N VAL A 111 17.05 -12.50 -5.73
CA VAL A 111 18.18 -11.62 -5.35
C VAL A 111 18.19 -11.32 -3.84
N GLY A 112 17.44 -12.08 -3.04
CA GLY A 112 17.44 -12.00 -1.58
C GLY A 112 16.50 -10.94 -0.99
N ILE A 113 15.51 -10.46 -1.75
CA ILE A 113 14.48 -9.54 -1.28
C ILE A 113 13.16 -10.30 -1.19
N ASP A 114 12.84 -10.80 0.00
CA ASP A 114 11.71 -11.72 0.20
C ASP A 114 10.37 -10.99 0.29
N SER A 115 10.32 -9.85 0.97
CA SER A 115 9.11 -9.05 1.13
C SER A 115 9.41 -7.56 1.14
N ARG A 116 8.40 -6.75 0.83
CA ARG A 116 8.43 -5.30 1.00
C ARG A 116 7.27 -4.83 1.84
N SER A 117 7.61 -4.09 2.90
CA SER A 117 6.62 -3.35 3.68
C SER A 117 6.26 -2.05 2.96
N LEU A 118 4.98 -1.74 2.94
CA LEU A 118 4.46 -0.49 2.43
C LEU A 118 3.42 0.07 3.39
N SER A 119 3.22 1.37 3.37
CA SER A 119 2.19 2.02 4.16
C SER A 119 1.44 3.06 3.33
N ALA A 120 0.17 3.24 3.65
CA ALA A 120 -0.64 4.29 3.08
C ALA A 120 -1.34 5.05 4.21
N THR A 121 -1.29 6.38 4.15
CA THR A 121 -1.96 7.25 5.12
C THR A 121 -3.05 8.05 4.41
N ARG A 122 -4.22 8.12 5.04
CA ARG A 122 -5.34 8.96 4.62
C ARG A 122 -5.89 9.73 5.80
N THR A 123 -6.32 10.96 5.53
CA THR A 123 -6.90 11.85 6.52
C THR A 123 -8.32 12.23 6.08
N ALA A 124 -9.27 12.05 7.00
CA ALA A 124 -10.63 12.56 6.86
C ALA A 124 -10.85 13.68 7.88
N SER A 125 -11.49 14.76 7.46
CA SER A 125 -11.82 15.89 8.33
C SER A 125 -13.32 16.12 8.37
N VAL A 126 -13.77 16.64 9.50
CA VAL A 126 -15.16 17.13 9.63
C VAL A 126 -15.25 18.47 8.91
N VAL A 127 -16.05 18.51 7.85
CA VAL A 127 -16.33 19.78 7.18
C VAL A 127 -17.17 20.63 8.08
N ALA A 128 -16.64 21.78 8.52
CA ALA A 128 -17.42 22.80 9.15
C ALA A 128 -18.43 23.34 8.12
N GLY A 129 -19.71 23.02 8.34
CA GLY A 129 -20.79 23.57 7.54
C GLY A 129 -21.14 24.97 8.02
#